data_88e08feb1ea3857df6170e46d7a5a8d1
#
_entry.id   88e08feb1ea3857df6170e46d7a5a8d1
#
_cell.length_a   1.000
_cell.length_b   1.000
_cell.length_c   1.000
_cell.angle_alpha   90.00
_cell.angle_beta   90.00
_cell.angle_gamma   90.00
#
_symmetry.space_group_name_H-M   'P 1'
#
loop_
_entity.id
_entity.type
_entity.pdbx_description
1 polymer ?
#
loop_
_entity_poly.entity_id
_entity_poly.type
_entity_poly.pdbx_seq_one_letter_code
_entity_poly.pdbx_strand_id
1 'polypeptide(L)'
;FHPDPEQYITGSFIKIGYFKEGANLIYQDEVHGNLFQQIKSTLTVLTTKYLRALISYEGIQRIESLPMPQEALREALLNCVVHKAYESSTPIQIAVYDDKLEIWNCGILPEDWTIDNLLGKHRSRPYNPDIANTFFRAGEIEAWGRGIERIIEACKNANTPDPEFKYDGGGLWTTFYFSKEYQEGIFGTDQKTTQKTTQETTQETTQETSLRRTELQKNILNYLKNNPSATRKELVKVIPNCTVDGIKYNLAKLQT
;
A
#
# COMPACT_ATOMS: atom_id res chain seq x y z
N PHE A 1 -7.29 18.40 17.97
CA PHE A 1 -7.72 18.70 16.58
C PHE A 1 -6.97 19.92 15.98
N HIS A 2 -5.79 20.26 16.54
CA HIS A 2 -4.92 21.28 15.98
C HIS A 2 -4.51 20.92 14.53
N PRO A 3 -4.34 21.89 13.62
CA PRO A 3 -3.88 21.61 12.25
C PRO A 3 -2.53 20.86 12.19
N ASP A 4 -1.66 21.11 13.14
CA ASP A 4 -0.37 20.46 13.30
C ASP A 4 -0.22 19.94 14.74
N PRO A 5 -0.74 18.73 15.06
CA PRO A 5 -0.71 18.18 16.41
C PRO A 5 0.71 17.78 16.86
N GLU A 6 1.64 17.57 15.95
CA GLU A 6 3.01 17.15 16.27
C GLU A 6 3.82 18.22 17.00
N GLN A 7 3.40 19.50 16.91
CA GLN A 7 3.97 20.55 17.72
C GLN A 7 3.80 20.31 19.24
N TYR A 8 2.82 19.50 19.62
CA TYR A 8 2.48 19.24 21.03
C TYR A 8 2.67 17.76 21.40
N ILE A 9 2.45 16.85 20.46
CA ILE A 9 2.43 15.41 20.70
C ILE A 9 3.24 14.74 19.59
N THR A 10 4.48 14.38 19.88
CA THR A 10 5.37 13.67 18.97
C THR A 10 4.71 12.35 18.52
N GLY A 11 4.83 12.00 17.24
CA GLY A 11 4.27 10.76 16.69
C GLY A 11 2.75 10.79 16.49
N SER A 12 2.11 11.98 16.51
CA SER A 12 0.70 12.14 16.18
C SER A 12 0.46 12.26 14.66
N PHE A 13 1.05 11.35 13.89
CA PHE A 13 0.88 11.18 12.44
C PHE A 13 0.74 9.70 12.07
N ILE A 14 0.50 9.41 10.80
CA ILE A 14 0.38 8.04 10.29
C ILE A 14 1.51 7.78 9.30
N LYS A 15 2.24 6.67 9.48
CA LYS A 15 3.30 6.23 8.59
C LYS A 15 2.82 5.06 7.75
N ILE A 16 3.05 5.12 6.43
CA ILE A 16 2.65 4.08 5.49
C ILE A 16 3.89 3.60 4.75
N GLY A 17 4.12 2.29 4.70
CA GLY A 17 5.22 1.67 3.96
C GLY A 17 4.72 0.58 3.02
N TYR A 18 5.32 0.46 1.84
CA TYR A 18 5.14 -0.69 0.96
C TYR A 18 6.37 -1.59 1.02
N PHE A 19 6.14 -2.86 1.31
CA PHE A 19 7.18 -3.85 1.55
C PHE A 19 7.09 -5.00 0.54
N LYS A 20 8.24 -5.51 0.12
CA LYS A 20 8.38 -6.76 -0.61
C LYS A 20 9.29 -7.72 0.16
N GLU A 21 8.95 -9.02 0.09
CA GLU A 21 9.76 -10.13 0.62
C GLU A 21 10.38 -9.82 2.01
N GLY A 22 9.56 -9.95 3.05
CA GLY A 22 9.97 -9.73 4.43
C GLY A 22 10.04 -8.25 4.82
N ALA A 23 11.22 -7.73 5.15
CA ALA A 23 11.40 -6.35 5.65
C ALA A 23 11.92 -5.37 4.58
N ASN A 24 11.88 -5.71 3.28
CA ASN A 24 12.40 -4.86 2.23
C ASN A 24 11.42 -3.72 1.90
N LEU A 25 11.66 -2.55 2.50
CA LEU A 25 10.88 -1.33 2.25
C LEU A 25 11.21 -0.77 0.86
N ILE A 26 10.18 -0.64 0.01
CA ILE A 26 10.31 -0.12 -1.35
C ILE A 26 10.07 1.39 -1.39
N TYR A 27 9.00 1.86 -0.76
CA TYR A 27 8.70 3.28 -0.58
C TYR A 27 7.82 3.51 0.66
N GLN A 28 7.80 4.74 1.14
CA GLN A 28 7.00 5.14 2.30
C GLN A 28 6.44 6.55 2.14
N ASP A 29 5.38 6.83 2.88
CA ASP A 29 4.77 8.15 3.05
C ASP A 29 4.45 8.40 4.52
N GLU A 30 4.35 9.68 4.88
CA GLU A 30 3.88 10.14 6.17
C GLU A 30 2.66 11.03 5.96
N VAL A 31 1.62 10.82 6.74
CA VAL A 31 0.36 11.56 6.66
C VAL A 31 0.21 12.42 7.91
N HIS A 32 0.36 13.71 7.71
CA HIS A 32 0.32 14.75 8.74
C HIS A 32 -1.03 15.49 8.74
N GLY A 33 -1.17 16.46 9.65
CA GLY A 33 -2.34 17.31 9.78
C GLY A 33 -3.23 16.92 10.97
N ASN A 34 -4.40 17.54 11.10
CA ASN A 34 -5.31 17.17 12.17
C ASN A 34 -5.90 15.76 11.99
N LEU A 35 -6.48 15.18 13.05
CA LEU A 35 -6.91 13.79 13.05
C LEU A 35 -7.96 13.45 11.97
N PHE A 36 -8.85 14.39 11.60
CA PHE A 36 -9.79 14.20 10.49
C PHE A 36 -9.07 14.14 9.14
N GLN A 37 -8.10 15.05 8.95
CA GLN A 37 -7.29 15.08 7.73
C GLN A 37 -6.44 13.81 7.62
N GLN A 38 -5.83 13.36 8.73
CA GLN A 38 -5.03 12.13 8.73
C GLN A 38 -5.84 10.93 8.24
N ILE A 39 -7.06 10.72 8.75
CA ILE A 39 -7.91 9.60 8.30
C ILE A 39 -8.25 9.72 6.82
N LYS A 40 -8.75 10.90 6.40
CA LYS A 40 -9.15 11.14 5.00
C LYS A 40 -7.98 10.99 4.04
N SER A 41 -6.83 11.60 4.36
CA SER A 41 -5.64 11.55 3.52
C SER A 41 -5.03 10.15 3.48
N THR A 42 -5.02 9.42 4.60
CA THR A 42 -4.55 8.02 4.65
C THR A 42 -5.39 7.13 3.74
N LEU A 43 -6.72 7.23 3.80
CA LEU A 43 -7.60 6.48 2.90
C LEU A 43 -7.30 6.81 1.43
N THR A 44 -7.16 8.10 1.11
CA THR A 44 -6.83 8.54 -0.26
C THR A 44 -5.49 7.98 -0.71
N VAL A 45 -4.43 8.11 0.10
CA VAL A 45 -3.09 7.62 -0.24
C VAL A 45 -3.09 6.10 -0.41
N LEU A 46 -3.75 5.36 0.49
CA LEU A 46 -3.84 3.90 0.38
C LEU A 46 -4.55 3.48 -0.90
N THR A 47 -5.71 4.06 -1.21
CA THR A 47 -6.51 3.66 -2.39
C THR A 47 -5.94 4.12 -3.72
N THR A 48 -5.15 5.20 -3.76
CA THR A 48 -4.60 5.74 -5.01
C THR A 48 -3.17 5.30 -5.30
N LYS A 49 -2.38 4.98 -4.27
CA LYS A 49 -0.94 4.69 -4.43
C LYS A 49 -0.54 3.28 -4.02
N TYR A 50 -1.11 2.75 -2.93
CA TYR A 50 -0.66 1.49 -2.34
C TYR A 50 -1.51 0.29 -2.73
N LEU A 51 -2.83 0.46 -2.81
CA LEU A 51 -3.76 -0.60 -3.14
C LEU A 51 -4.13 -0.50 -4.62
N ARG A 52 -3.96 -1.60 -5.34
CA ARG A 52 -4.38 -1.69 -6.74
C ARG A 52 -5.84 -2.12 -6.78
N ALA A 53 -6.64 -1.51 -7.67
CA ALA A 53 -7.99 -2.01 -7.93
C ALA A 53 -7.93 -3.15 -8.93
N LEU A 54 -8.58 -4.28 -8.61
CA LEU A 54 -8.85 -5.33 -9.57
C LEU A 54 -9.96 -4.86 -10.50
N ILE A 55 -9.68 -4.84 -11.79
CA ILE A 55 -10.65 -4.43 -12.80
C ILE A 55 -11.31 -5.69 -13.35
N SER A 56 -12.64 -5.75 -13.23
CA SER A 56 -13.48 -6.79 -13.83
C SER A 56 -14.60 -6.14 -14.67
N TYR A 57 -15.33 -6.95 -15.43
CA TYR A 57 -16.44 -6.48 -16.24
C TYR A 57 -17.66 -7.36 -16.04
N GLU A 58 -18.81 -6.73 -15.79
CA GLU A 58 -20.14 -7.39 -15.88
C GLU A 58 -20.86 -6.85 -17.10
N GLY A 59 -20.88 -7.64 -18.17
CA GLY A 59 -21.32 -7.15 -19.46
C GLY A 59 -20.43 -6.01 -19.97
N ILE A 60 -20.98 -4.81 -20.11
CA ILE A 60 -20.26 -3.58 -20.51
C ILE A 60 -19.82 -2.72 -19.31
N GLN A 61 -20.27 -3.06 -18.10
CA GLN A 61 -19.97 -2.28 -16.90
C GLN A 61 -18.61 -2.68 -16.34
N ARG A 62 -17.73 -1.68 -16.20
CA ARG A 62 -16.44 -1.84 -15.52
C ARG A 62 -16.65 -1.80 -14.00
N ILE A 63 -16.11 -2.79 -13.30
CA ILE A 63 -16.13 -2.90 -11.85
C ILE A 63 -14.70 -2.82 -11.35
N GLU A 64 -14.47 -1.99 -10.34
CA GLU A 64 -13.20 -1.85 -9.65
C GLU A 64 -13.36 -2.35 -8.22
N SER A 65 -12.58 -3.38 -7.85
CA SER A 65 -12.62 -3.99 -6.53
C SER A 65 -11.28 -3.81 -5.81
N LEU A 66 -11.31 -3.26 -4.62
CA LEU A 66 -10.14 -3.21 -3.72
C LEU A 66 -9.98 -4.55 -2.98
N PRO A 67 -8.77 -4.85 -2.45
CA PRO A 67 -8.51 -6.12 -1.75
C PRO A 67 -9.26 -6.26 -0.42
N MET A 68 -9.75 -5.14 0.14
CA MET A 68 -10.64 -5.09 1.29
C MET A 68 -11.65 -3.96 1.12
N PRO A 69 -12.82 -4.02 1.81
CA PRO A 69 -13.80 -2.93 1.74
C PRO A 69 -13.25 -1.65 2.35
N GLN A 70 -13.47 -0.54 1.67
CA GLN A 70 -13.03 0.78 2.13
C GLN A 70 -13.67 1.16 3.47
N GLU A 71 -14.88 0.67 3.73
CA GLU A 71 -15.59 0.87 5.00
C GLU A 71 -14.85 0.18 6.17
N ALA A 72 -14.38 -1.05 5.99
CA ALA A 72 -13.61 -1.77 6.99
C ALA A 72 -12.26 -1.07 7.27
N LEU A 73 -11.57 -0.63 6.23
CA LEU A 73 -10.32 0.11 6.35
C LEU A 73 -10.52 1.44 7.09
N ARG A 74 -11.59 2.17 6.77
CA ARG A 74 -11.95 3.43 7.45
C ARG A 74 -12.22 3.21 8.93
N GLU A 75 -13.02 2.21 9.28
CA GLU A 75 -13.33 1.89 10.68
C GLU A 75 -12.07 1.48 11.46
N ALA A 76 -11.19 0.70 10.86
CA ALA A 76 -9.90 0.33 11.47
C ALA A 76 -9.03 1.56 11.76
N LEU A 77 -8.95 2.52 10.82
CA LEU A 77 -8.21 3.78 11.01
C LEU A 77 -8.82 4.65 12.12
N LEU A 78 -10.14 4.75 12.17
CA LEU A 78 -10.85 5.48 13.24
C LEU A 78 -10.54 4.86 14.61
N ASN A 79 -10.59 3.53 14.71
CA ASN A 79 -10.23 2.80 15.93
C ASN A 79 -8.77 3.08 16.32
N CYS A 80 -7.84 3.08 15.37
CA CYS A 80 -6.45 3.41 15.67
C CYS A 80 -6.30 4.81 16.26
N VAL A 81 -6.93 5.82 15.66
CA VAL A 81 -6.84 7.21 16.15
C VAL A 81 -7.49 7.38 17.51
N VAL A 82 -8.65 6.76 17.75
CA VAL A 82 -9.38 6.85 19.00
C VAL A 82 -8.69 6.11 20.15
N HIS A 83 -8.01 5.00 19.85
CA HIS A 83 -7.40 4.13 20.86
C HIS A 83 -5.87 4.23 20.95
N LYS A 84 -5.24 5.12 20.17
CA LYS A 84 -3.78 5.34 20.24
C LYS A 84 -3.38 5.86 21.64
N ALA A 85 -2.31 5.29 22.19
CA ALA A 85 -1.61 5.87 23.34
C ALA A 85 -0.75 7.05 22.87
N TYR A 86 -1.31 8.28 22.97
CA TYR A 86 -0.65 9.49 22.49
C TYR A 86 0.54 9.93 23.36
N GLU A 87 0.71 9.38 24.55
CA GLU A 87 1.93 9.49 25.37
C GLU A 87 3.11 8.76 24.75
N SER A 88 2.87 7.79 23.87
CA SER A 88 3.90 7.15 23.06
C SER A 88 4.25 8.04 21.86
N SER A 89 5.54 8.25 21.64
CA SER A 89 6.04 8.97 20.45
C SER A 89 5.97 8.16 19.16
N THR A 90 5.49 6.90 19.20
CA THR A 90 5.41 6.03 18.02
C THR A 90 4.16 6.36 17.20
N PRO A 91 4.27 6.65 15.90
CA PRO A 91 3.12 6.89 15.04
C PRO A 91 2.30 5.61 14.81
N ILE A 92 1.08 5.76 14.32
CA ILE A 92 0.33 4.64 13.72
C ILE A 92 1.10 4.19 12.47
N GLN A 93 1.31 2.89 12.32
CA GLN A 93 2.09 2.31 11.23
C GLN A 93 1.20 1.43 10.36
N ILE A 94 1.30 1.62 9.05
CA ILE A 94 0.60 0.82 8.06
C ILE A 94 1.64 0.20 7.15
N ALA A 95 1.69 -1.13 7.12
CA ALA A 95 2.56 -1.89 6.23
C ALA A 95 1.70 -2.56 5.16
N VAL A 96 1.98 -2.26 3.89
CA VAL A 96 1.29 -2.85 2.73
C VAL A 96 2.24 -3.82 2.05
N TYR A 97 1.75 -5.02 1.78
CA TYR A 97 2.43 -6.11 1.08
C TYR A 97 1.64 -6.51 -0.16
N ASP A 98 2.16 -7.43 -0.94
CA ASP A 98 1.47 -7.96 -2.12
C ASP A 98 0.25 -8.84 -1.75
N ASP A 99 0.22 -9.40 -0.53
CA ASP A 99 -0.77 -10.35 -0.04
C ASP A 99 -1.61 -9.86 1.15
N LYS A 100 -1.23 -8.75 1.78
CA LYS A 100 -1.89 -8.22 2.97
C LYS A 100 -1.63 -6.73 3.21
N LEU A 101 -2.44 -6.14 4.09
CA LEU A 101 -2.22 -4.85 4.72
C LEU A 101 -2.27 -5.03 6.25
N GLU A 102 -1.26 -4.54 6.94
CA GLU A 102 -1.17 -4.55 8.40
C GLU A 102 -1.23 -3.13 8.95
N ILE A 103 -2.05 -2.92 9.97
CA ILE A 103 -2.09 -1.66 10.73
C ILE A 103 -1.64 -1.97 12.15
N TRP A 104 -0.61 -1.31 12.61
CA TRP A 104 -0.18 -1.36 14.00
C TRP A 104 -0.44 -0.03 14.69
N ASN A 105 -1.03 -0.13 15.88
CA ASN A 105 -1.35 1.01 16.71
C ASN A 105 -0.83 0.78 18.13
N CYS A 106 0.06 1.66 18.61
CA CYS A 106 0.44 1.67 20.00
C CYS A 106 -0.77 2.00 20.86
N GLY A 107 -1.14 1.10 21.77
CA GLY A 107 -2.29 1.26 22.64
C GLY A 107 -2.31 0.18 23.71
N ILE A 108 -3.09 0.40 24.75
CA ILE A 108 -3.22 -0.51 25.88
C ILE A 108 -4.65 -1.01 25.91
N LEU A 109 -4.82 -2.34 25.88
CA LEU A 109 -6.13 -2.92 26.19
C LEU A 109 -6.45 -2.67 27.67
N PRO A 110 -7.72 -2.49 28.04
CA PRO A 110 -8.11 -2.49 29.45
C PRO A 110 -7.57 -3.72 30.18
N GLU A 111 -7.12 -3.58 31.43
CA GLU A 111 -6.46 -4.65 32.20
C GLU A 111 -7.27 -5.94 32.29
N ASP A 112 -8.60 -5.82 32.23
CA ASP A 112 -9.56 -6.92 32.28
C ASP A 112 -9.92 -7.50 30.89
N TRP A 113 -9.26 -7.04 29.79
CA TRP A 113 -9.59 -7.44 28.43
C TRP A 113 -8.52 -8.33 27.80
N THR A 114 -9.01 -9.31 27.07
CA THR A 114 -8.25 -10.12 26.11
C THR A 114 -8.68 -9.78 24.68
N ILE A 115 -8.02 -10.36 23.69
CA ILE A 115 -8.47 -10.26 22.29
C ILE A 115 -9.88 -10.85 22.13
N ASP A 116 -10.21 -11.93 22.84
CA ASP A 116 -11.54 -12.53 22.78
C ASP A 116 -12.63 -11.57 23.30
N ASN A 117 -12.31 -10.79 24.34
CA ASN A 117 -13.23 -9.73 24.81
C ASN A 117 -13.40 -8.62 23.75
N LEU A 118 -12.32 -8.26 23.05
CA LEU A 118 -12.35 -7.27 21.99
C LEU A 118 -13.18 -7.74 20.78
N LEU A 119 -13.09 -9.03 20.43
CA LEU A 119 -13.86 -9.65 19.34
C LEU A 119 -15.32 -9.94 19.74
N GLY A 120 -15.58 -10.10 21.02
CA GLY A 120 -16.91 -10.38 21.57
C GLY A 120 -17.75 -9.11 21.74
N LYS A 121 -18.98 -9.32 22.25
CA LYS A 121 -19.88 -8.19 22.59
C LYS A 121 -19.35 -7.42 23.80
N HIS A 122 -19.01 -6.16 23.61
CA HIS A 122 -18.52 -5.28 24.68
C HIS A 122 -19.11 -3.87 24.57
N ARG A 123 -18.94 -3.09 25.63
CA ARG A 123 -19.26 -1.65 25.62
C ARG A 123 -18.07 -0.85 25.14
N SER A 124 -18.31 0.26 24.46
CA SER A 124 -17.26 1.19 24.08
C SER A 124 -16.50 1.72 25.32
N ARG A 125 -15.18 1.52 25.33
CA ARG A 125 -14.24 2.05 26.33
C ARG A 125 -13.08 2.71 25.61
N PRO A 126 -13.30 3.90 25.00
CA PRO A 126 -12.25 4.55 24.23
C PRO A 126 -11.09 4.96 25.13
N TYR A 127 -9.85 4.75 24.67
CA TYR A 127 -8.65 5.17 25.38
C TYR A 127 -8.57 6.70 25.44
N ASN A 128 -9.03 7.40 24.38
CA ASN A 128 -9.11 8.84 24.30
C ASN A 128 -10.59 9.29 24.19
N PRO A 129 -11.32 9.44 25.32
CA PRO A 129 -12.76 9.72 25.29
C PRO A 129 -13.12 11.06 24.65
N ASP A 130 -12.28 12.08 24.75
CA ASP A 130 -12.52 13.39 24.13
C ASP A 130 -12.37 13.33 22.61
N ILE A 131 -11.40 12.53 22.10
CA ILE A 131 -11.23 12.27 20.67
C ILE A 131 -12.45 11.48 20.17
N ALA A 132 -12.83 10.40 20.84
CA ALA A 132 -14.00 9.61 20.49
C ALA A 132 -15.29 10.46 20.46
N ASN A 133 -15.53 11.30 21.47
CA ASN A 133 -16.69 12.15 21.55
C ASN A 133 -16.72 13.21 20.41
N THR A 134 -15.56 13.72 20.03
CA THR A 134 -15.45 14.67 18.91
C THR A 134 -15.79 13.99 17.58
N PHE A 135 -15.24 12.79 17.31
CA PHE A 135 -15.60 12.01 16.12
C PHE A 135 -17.07 11.58 16.11
N PHE A 136 -17.62 11.22 17.28
CA PHE A 136 -19.05 10.90 17.40
C PHE A 136 -19.94 12.09 17.05
N ARG A 137 -19.64 13.28 17.58
CA ARG A 137 -20.39 14.52 17.28
C ARG A 137 -20.25 14.96 15.82
N ALA A 138 -19.13 14.64 15.19
CA ALA A 138 -18.92 14.85 13.77
C ALA A 138 -19.63 13.81 12.88
N GLY A 139 -20.26 12.79 13.46
CA GLY A 139 -20.92 11.72 12.71
C GLY A 139 -19.97 10.68 12.09
N GLU A 140 -18.71 10.67 12.53
CA GLU A 140 -17.68 9.81 11.96
C GLU A 140 -17.66 8.39 12.58
N ILE A 141 -18.08 8.27 13.85
CA ILE A 141 -18.15 7.00 14.59
C ILE A 141 -19.47 6.83 15.33
N GLU A 142 -19.80 5.58 15.66
CA GLU A 142 -20.88 5.23 16.59
C GLU A 142 -20.33 4.98 18.00
N ALA A 143 -21.15 5.24 19.04
CA ALA A 143 -20.72 5.15 20.44
C ALA A 143 -21.10 3.81 21.13
N TRP A 144 -21.29 2.71 20.39
CA TRP A 144 -21.87 1.47 20.92
C TRP A 144 -20.87 0.30 21.06
N GLY A 145 -19.58 0.50 20.76
CA GLY A 145 -18.57 -0.56 20.84
C GLY A 145 -18.67 -1.62 19.75
N ARG A 146 -19.22 -1.28 18.57
CA ARG A 146 -19.41 -2.19 17.44
C ARG A 146 -18.35 -2.06 16.33
N GLY A 147 -17.28 -1.32 16.56
CA GLY A 147 -16.29 -1.03 15.52
C GLY A 147 -15.67 -2.30 14.92
N ILE A 148 -15.22 -3.23 15.77
CA ILE A 148 -14.63 -4.49 15.32
C ILE A 148 -15.67 -5.38 14.60
N GLU A 149 -16.88 -5.47 15.13
CA GLU A 149 -17.98 -6.22 14.49
C GLU A 149 -18.25 -5.66 13.07
N ARG A 150 -18.31 -4.34 12.92
CA ARG A 150 -18.52 -3.68 11.60
C ARG A 150 -17.39 -3.95 10.61
N ILE A 151 -16.12 -3.96 11.07
CA ILE A 151 -14.99 -4.34 10.22
C ILE A 151 -15.17 -5.75 9.67
N ILE A 152 -15.50 -6.71 10.54
CA ILE A 152 -15.72 -8.11 10.17
C ILE A 152 -16.93 -8.26 9.25
N GLU A 153 -18.07 -7.61 9.57
CA GLU A 153 -19.28 -7.64 8.74
C GLU A 153 -19.04 -7.04 7.35
N ALA A 154 -18.32 -5.92 7.25
CA ALA A 154 -17.99 -5.33 5.98
C ALA A 154 -17.13 -6.26 5.12
N CYS A 155 -16.13 -6.93 5.69
CA CYS A 155 -15.30 -7.91 4.98
C CYS A 155 -16.15 -9.11 4.51
N LYS A 156 -17.02 -9.65 5.33
CA LYS A 156 -17.95 -10.74 4.96
C LYS A 156 -18.89 -10.35 3.82
N ASN A 157 -19.49 -9.16 3.90
CA ASN A 157 -20.41 -8.65 2.87
C ASN A 157 -19.71 -8.43 1.52
N ALA A 158 -18.43 -8.09 1.55
CA ALA A 158 -17.60 -7.90 0.35
C ALA A 158 -16.93 -9.21 -0.15
N ASN A 159 -17.18 -10.35 0.50
CA ASN A 159 -16.53 -11.64 0.23
C ASN A 159 -14.98 -11.54 0.26
N THR A 160 -14.43 -10.69 1.12
CA THR A 160 -12.99 -10.63 1.38
C THR A 160 -12.66 -11.44 2.64
N PRO A 161 -11.40 -11.90 2.83
CA PRO A 161 -11.01 -12.63 4.04
C PRO A 161 -11.32 -11.86 5.32
N ASP A 162 -11.71 -12.57 6.38
CA ASP A 162 -11.89 -11.97 7.69
C ASP A 162 -10.55 -11.38 8.18
N PRO A 163 -10.57 -10.16 8.78
CA PRO A 163 -9.36 -9.57 9.32
C PRO A 163 -8.90 -10.30 10.60
N GLU A 164 -7.58 -10.32 10.81
CA GLU A 164 -6.97 -10.83 12.03
C GLU A 164 -6.65 -9.69 12.99
N PHE A 165 -6.90 -9.91 14.29
CA PHE A 165 -6.55 -8.97 15.35
C PHE A 165 -5.60 -9.63 16.33
N LYS A 166 -4.47 -9.01 16.63
CA LYS A 166 -3.48 -9.51 17.56
C LYS A 166 -2.97 -8.38 18.46
N TYR A 167 -2.89 -8.62 19.75
CA TYR A 167 -2.26 -7.70 20.68
C TYR A 167 -0.86 -8.21 21.03
N ASP A 168 0.16 -7.47 20.62
CA ASP A 168 1.56 -7.85 20.81
C ASP A 168 2.47 -6.62 20.72
N GLY A 169 3.59 -6.64 21.43
CA GLY A 169 4.58 -5.56 21.40
C GLY A 169 4.06 -4.21 21.91
N GLY A 170 3.07 -4.18 22.81
CA GLY A 170 2.47 -2.96 23.35
C GLY A 170 1.53 -2.24 22.38
N GLY A 171 0.97 -2.97 21.43
CA GLY A 171 0.02 -2.43 20.47
C GLY A 171 -0.92 -3.47 19.87
N LEU A 172 -1.95 -2.97 19.20
CA LEU A 172 -2.91 -3.77 18.44
C LEU A 172 -2.50 -3.83 16.97
N TRP A 173 -2.40 -5.04 16.46
CA TRP A 173 -2.28 -5.35 15.04
C TRP A 173 -3.64 -5.65 14.45
N THR A 174 -3.96 -5.04 13.33
CA THR A 174 -5.11 -5.39 12.48
C THR A 174 -4.56 -5.77 11.11
N THR A 175 -4.75 -7.03 10.71
CA THR A 175 -4.25 -7.56 9.44
C THR A 175 -5.41 -7.87 8.50
N PHE A 176 -5.41 -7.27 7.33
CA PHE A 176 -6.31 -7.59 6.23
C PHE A 176 -5.55 -8.42 5.19
N TYR A 177 -5.91 -9.68 5.05
CA TYR A 177 -5.38 -10.57 4.02
C TYR A 177 -6.11 -10.34 2.69
N PHE A 178 -5.37 -10.39 1.59
CA PHE A 178 -5.96 -10.28 0.26
C PHE A 178 -6.39 -11.65 -0.24
N SER A 179 -7.54 -11.74 -0.90
CA SER A 179 -8.02 -13.00 -1.45
C SER A 179 -7.09 -13.52 -2.55
N LYS A 180 -7.08 -14.83 -2.77
CA LYS A 180 -6.28 -15.44 -3.85
C LYS A 180 -6.69 -14.93 -5.22
N GLU A 181 -7.99 -14.75 -5.44
CA GLU A 181 -8.55 -14.21 -6.67
C GLU A 181 -8.04 -12.79 -6.95
N TYR A 182 -7.95 -11.96 -5.92
CA TYR A 182 -7.38 -10.61 -6.04
C TYR A 182 -5.90 -10.69 -6.38
N GLN A 183 -5.11 -11.50 -5.65
CA GLN A 183 -3.68 -11.65 -5.88
C GLN A 183 -3.39 -12.18 -7.28
N GLU A 184 -4.11 -13.20 -7.74
CA GLU A 184 -3.99 -13.76 -9.10
C GLU A 184 -4.41 -12.75 -10.17
N GLY A 185 -5.46 -11.96 -9.94
CA GLY A 185 -5.93 -10.92 -10.85
C GLY A 185 -4.95 -9.75 -11.00
N ILE A 186 -4.28 -9.35 -9.90
CA ILE A 186 -3.33 -8.25 -9.90
C ILE A 186 -1.93 -8.69 -10.35
N PHE A 187 -1.43 -9.83 -9.86
CA PHE A 187 -0.06 -10.29 -10.08
C PHE A 187 0.05 -11.45 -11.08
N GLY A 188 -1.02 -12.22 -11.29
CA GLY A 188 -1.04 -13.35 -12.23
C GLY A 188 -0.95 -12.95 -13.70
N THR A 189 -1.34 -11.72 -14.05
CA THR A 189 -1.18 -11.17 -15.41
C THR A 189 0.29 -10.91 -15.76
N ASP A 190 1.12 -10.58 -14.77
CA ASP A 190 2.55 -10.37 -14.98
C ASP A 190 3.26 -11.70 -15.32
N GLN A 191 2.79 -12.85 -14.76
CA GLN A 191 3.32 -14.17 -15.09
C GLN A 191 2.82 -14.69 -16.45
N LYS A 192 1.57 -14.42 -16.84
CA LYS A 192 1.05 -14.84 -18.16
C LYS A 192 1.65 -14.06 -19.32
N THR A 193 2.00 -12.79 -19.12
CA THR A 193 2.71 -12.00 -20.13
C THR A 193 4.14 -12.50 -20.31
N THR A 194 4.77 -13.00 -19.25
CA THR A 194 6.11 -13.62 -19.33
C THR A 194 6.06 -14.99 -19.99
N GLN A 195 4.98 -15.78 -19.81
CA GLN A 195 4.86 -17.11 -20.41
C GLN A 195 4.41 -17.10 -21.88
N LYS A 196 3.68 -16.09 -22.36
CA LYS A 196 3.28 -16.00 -23.77
C LYS A 196 4.41 -15.54 -24.70
N THR A 197 5.51 -14.99 -24.17
CA THR A 197 6.69 -14.59 -24.95
C THR A 197 7.76 -15.70 -24.99
N THR A 198 7.58 -16.82 -24.27
CA THR A 198 8.60 -17.88 -24.12
C THR A 198 8.38 -19.11 -25.02
N GLN A 199 7.40 -19.10 -25.93
CA GLN A 199 7.13 -20.25 -26.81
C GLN A 199 7.60 -20.09 -28.26
N GLU A 200 8.33 -19.07 -28.62
CA GLU A 200 9.07 -19.05 -29.88
C GLU A 200 10.50 -18.53 -29.65
N THR A 201 11.40 -19.40 -29.51
CA THR A 201 12.80 -19.46 -29.89
C THR A 201 13.66 -20.08 -28.78
N THR A 202 13.98 -21.35 -29.04
CA THR A 202 14.97 -22.15 -28.30
C THR A 202 16.38 -21.68 -28.66
N GLN A 203 17.23 -21.71 -27.64
CA GLN A 203 18.70 -21.82 -27.61
C GLN A 203 19.52 -20.56 -27.36
N GLU A 204 20.24 -20.72 -26.30
CA GLU A 204 21.56 -20.33 -25.82
C GLU A 204 21.66 -19.25 -24.75
N THR A 205 21.83 -19.78 -23.55
CA THR A 205 22.87 -19.60 -22.50
C THR A 205 23.34 -18.19 -22.09
N THR A 206 23.29 -18.00 -20.78
CA THR A 206 24.17 -17.32 -19.82
C THR A 206 23.61 -16.07 -19.18
N GLN A 207 23.49 -16.20 -17.85
CA GLN A 207 23.35 -15.21 -16.79
C GLN A 207 23.66 -13.76 -17.17
N GLU A 208 22.68 -12.88 -16.94
CA GLU A 208 22.91 -11.57 -16.33
C GLU A 208 21.57 -10.84 -16.14
N THR A 209 21.42 -10.18 -15.01
CA THR A 209 20.37 -9.23 -14.59
C THR A 209 19.93 -8.31 -15.74
N SER A 210 18.86 -8.65 -16.47
CA SER A 210 18.36 -7.79 -17.54
C SER A 210 17.25 -6.88 -17.02
N LEU A 211 17.61 -5.70 -16.56
CA LEU A 211 16.77 -4.50 -16.70
C LEU A 211 16.20 -4.51 -18.12
N ARG A 212 14.86 -4.46 -18.27
CA ARG A 212 14.19 -4.39 -19.59
C ARG A 212 14.66 -3.15 -20.32
N ARG A 213 15.66 -3.30 -21.18
CA ARG A 213 16.17 -2.23 -22.04
C ARG A 213 15.15 -1.94 -23.13
N THR A 214 14.85 -0.67 -23.35
CA THR A 214 13.99 -0.25 -24.46
C THR A 214 14.64 -0.61 -25.80
N GLU A 215 13.84 -0.73 -26.87
CA GLU A 215 14.35 -1.04 -28.22
C GLU A 215 15.45 -0.04 -28.67
N LEU A 216 15.26 1.24 -28.32
CA LEU A 216 16.25 2.28 -28.58
C LEU A 216 17.57 2.03 -27.83
N GLN A 217 17.52 1.60 -26.58
CA GLN A 217 18.72 1.28 -25.78
C GLN A 217 19.46 0.05 -26.34
N LYS A 218 18.74 -0.94 -26.84
CA LYS A 218 19.33 -2.11 -27.50
C LYS A 218 20.05 -1.70 -28.80
N ASN A 219 19.42 -0.83 -29.60
CA ASN A 219 20.00 -0.36 -30.84
C ASN A 219 21.25 0.50 -30.60
N ILE A 220 21.23 1.38 -29.57
CA ILE A 220 22.41 2.15 -29.16
C ILE A 220 23.55 1.22 -28.74
N LEU A 221 23.29 0.23 -27.87
CA LEU A 221 24.32 -0.71 -27.42
C LEU A 221 24.88 -1.56 -28.53
N ASN A 222 24.04 -2.03 -29.46
CA ASN A 222 24.48 -2.85 -30.59
C ASN A 222 25.40 -2.06 -31.55
N TYR A 223 25.07 -0.80 -31.78
CA TYR A 223 25.92 0.07 -32.58
C TYR A 223 27.24 0.39 -31.89
N LEU A 224 27.23 0.70 -30.59
CA LEU A 224 28.41 0.99 -29.80
C LEU A 224 29.36 -0.21 -29.61
N LYS A 225 28.84 -1.47 -29.60
CA LYS A 225 29.69 -2.67 -29.60
C LYS A 225 30.61 -2.74 -30.80
N ASN A 226 30.13 -2.34 -31.97
CA ASN A 226 30.90 -2.36 -33.22
C ASN A 226 31.65 -1.02 -33.48
N ASN A 227 31.26 0.04 -32.80
CA ASN A 227 31.83 1.42 -32.97
C ASN A 227 32.03 2.07 -31.59
N PRO A 228 33.04 1.66 -30.79
CA PRO A 228 33.20 2.12 -29.40
C PRO A 228 33.46 3.62 -29.26
N SER A 229 33.99 4.29 -30.29
CA SER A 229 34.29 5.70 -30.30
C SER A 229 33.23 6.57 -31.01
N ALA A 230 32.04 6.03 -31.29
CA ALA A 230 30.99 6.75 -32.00
C ALA A 230 30.47 7.94 -31.18
N THR A 231 30.32 9.07 -31.85
CA THR A 231 29.77 10.27 -31.27
C THR A 231 28.24 10.28 -31.23
N ARG A 232 27.66 11.08 -30.36
CA ARG A 232 26.18 11.22 -30.28
C ARG A 232 25.54 11.66 -31.60
N LYS A 233 26.25 12.46 -32.38
CA LYS A 233 25.78 12.91 -33.70
C LYS A 233 25.76 11.78 -34.73
N GLU A 234 26.67 10.84 -34.64
CA GLU A 234 26.71 9.63 -35.49
C GLU A 234 25.59 8.67 -35.12
N LEU A 235 25.32 8.46 -33.81
CA LEU A 235 24.20 7.65 -33.33
C LEU A 235 22.86 8.17 -33.87
N VAL A 236 22.63 9.48 -33.89
CA VAL A 236 21.40 10.08 -34.44
C VAL A 236 21.23 9.82 -35.93
N LYS A 237 22.33 9.76 -36.68
CA LYS A 237 22.28 9.52 -38.14
C LYS A 237 21.95 8.07 -38.49
N VAL A 238 22.35 7.13 -37.64
CA VAL A 238 22.26 5.69 -37.92
C VAL A 238 21.02 5.04 -37.29
N ILE A 239 20.56 5.56 -36.13
CA ILE A 239 19.42 5.01 -35.44
C ILE A 239 18.13 5.76 -35.86
N PRO A 240 17.18 5.09 -36.54
CA PRO A 240 15.97 5.77 -37.03
C PRO A 240 15.09 6.24 -35.88
N ASN A 241 14.37 7.34 -36.12
CA ASN A 241 13.38 7.94 -35.20
C ASN A 241 13.92 8.37 -33.82
N CYS A 242 15.18 8.81 -33.73
CA CYS A 242 15.72 9.33 -32.49
C CYS A 242 16.27 10.77 -32.64
N THR A 243 16.25 11.50 -31.52
CA THR A 243 16.80 12.86 -31.41
C THR A 243 18.10 12.86 -30.59
N VAL A 244 18.90 13.94 -30.71
CA VAL A 244 20.14 14.10 -29.91
C VAL A 244 19.86 14.00 -28.42
N ASP A 245 18.75 14.60 -27.95
CA ASP A 245 18.35 14.57 -26.53
C ASP A 245 17.84 13.17 -26.11
N GLY A 246 17.13 12.47 -26.99
CA GLY A 246 16.72 11.09 -26.77
C GLY A 246 17.91 10.13 -26.60
N ILE A 247 18.97 10.31 -27.41
CA ILE A 247 20.21 9.53 -27.26
C ILE A 247 20.93 9.89 -25.96
N LYS A 248 21.04 11.17 -25.62
CA LYS A 248 21.66 11.62 -24.37
C LYS A 248 20.99 11.02 -23.13
N TYR A 249 19.66 11.05 -23.11
CA TYR A 249 18.85 10.47 -22.02
C TYR A 249 19.07 8.95 -21.88
N ASN A 250 19.06 8.23 -23.01
CA ASN A 250 19.23 6.77 -22.98
C ASN A 250 20.66 6.33 -22.67
N LEU A 251 21.68 7.08 -23.10
CA LEU A 251 23.06 6.84 -22.71
C LEU A 251 23.28 7.02 -21.20
N ALA A 252 22.68 8.05 -20.59
CA ALA A 252 22.76 8.27 -19.14
C ALA A 252 22.14 7.09 -18.36
N LYS A 253 21.02 6.54 -18.84
CA LYS A 253 20.38 5.34 -18.25
C LYS A 253 21.13 4.02 -18.45
N LEU A 254 22.05 3.95 -19.38
CA LEU A 254 22.87 2.75 -19.64
C LEU A 254 24.18 2.76 -18.82
N GLN A 255 24.49 3.87 -18.11
CA GLN A 255 25.67 4.01 -17.26
C GLN A 255 25.35 3.77 -15.77
N THR A 256 24.06 3.63 -15.40
CA THR A 256 23.58 3.25 -14.07
C THR A 256 23.20 1.79 -14.05
#